data_6aa265e13c1defe5f56f214feaeec646
#
_entry.id   6aa265e13c1defe5f56f214feaeec646
#
_cell.length_a   1.000
_cell.length_b   1.000
_cell.length_c   1.000
_cell.angle_alpha   90.00
_cell.angle_beta   90.00
_cell.angle_gamma   90.00
#
_symmetry.space_group_name_H-M   'P 1'
#
loop_
_entity.id
_entity.type
_entity.pdbx_description
1 polymer ?
#
loop_
_entity_poly.entity_id
_entity_poly.type
_entity_poly.pdbx_seq_one_letter_code
_entity_poly.pdbx_strand_id
1 'polypeptide(L)'
;MADHPDASRPAASHPAAELDCRVAARDVDLHVSVPAGRRLAIVGPNGAGKSTALSLLAGHLRPDSGEVRLHGRVVGSPRTHLPAHRRRVVSLEQRPGLLPHLSAVDNVAYGPRARGVRRRAALDRARTELEAVGCGDLADRRPHELSGGQAQRVALARALAVDPELVLLDEPLAALDVEVAPAIRRLLADRLTGRAVVLVTHDPLDLWALADDVVVVASGRVTQSGTVEEVLARPASDFAARLAGVSLVEGIVDDDELHTPGGDLVSGVRSTAAAGWRPGARAVATVDPRAVAVHVDPAPTGSPLAPTSAPAPTSPTQPSAHAPATSPRNSWPALVVSLAPAGALTRVTAELRDGQRVDAEITSRSAAELELAPGAHVILVVKAAQVALYPRR
;
A
#
# COMPACT_ATOMS: atom_id res chain seq x y z
N MET A 1 10.84 45.95 38.07
CA MET A 1 11.42 44.73 37.47
C MET A 1 10.22 43.97 36.89
N ALA A 2 9.92 44.28 35.63
CA ALA A 2 8.73 43.76 34.97
C ALA A 2 9.08 42.45 34.27
N ASP A 3 8.32 41.41 34.62
CA ASP A 3 8.40 40.06 34.13
C ASP A 3 7.93 40.07 32.64
N HIS A 4 8.85 39.75 31.74
CA HIS A 4 8.50 39.53 30.31
C HIS A 4 7.99 38.11 30.16
N PRO A 5 6.79 37.89 29.58
CA PRO A 5 6.36 36.56 29.26
C PRO A 5 7.18 36.04 28.07
N ASP A 6 7.77 34.89 28.25
CA ASP A 6 8.50 34.07 27.27
C ASP A 6 7.60 33.74 26.06
N ALA A 7 7.87 34.39 24.93
CA ALA A 7 7.12 34.29 23.67
C ALA A 7 7.82 33.33 22.71
N SER A 8 8.06 32.06 23.10
CA SER A 8 8.66 31.06 22.22
C SER A 8 8.18 29.62 22.46
N ARG A 9 6.86 29.42 22.57
CA ARG A 9 6.24 28.14 22.26
C ARG A 9 5.53 28.30 20.93
N PRO A 10 5.95 27.57 19.87
CA PRO A 10 5.12 27.54 18.65
C PRO A 10 3.76 26.97 19.06
N ALA A 11 2.72 27.73 18.80
CA ALA A 11 1.34 27.28 18.97
C ALA A 11 1.23 25.91 18.28
N ALA A 12 0.76 24.89 18.98
CA ALA A 12 0.54 23.57 18.43
C ALA A 12 -0.38 23.73 17.21
N SER A 13 0.19 23.67 16.00
CA SER A 13 -0.57 23.78 14.76
C SER A 13 -1.49 22.55 14.71
N HIS A 14 -2.80 22.80 14.67
CA HIS A 14 -3.77 21.72 14.52
C HIS A 14 -3.47 20.94 13.25
N PRO A 15 -3.68 19.58 13.24
CA PRO A 15 -3.62 18.79 12.03
C PRO A 15 -4.52 19.39 10.93
N ALA A 16 -4.11 19.24 9.69
CA ALA A 16 -4.90 19.70 8.56
C ALA A 16 -6.23 18.94 8.45
N ALA A 17 -6.22 17.64 8.80
CA ALA A 17 -7.42 16.84 8.87
C ALA A 17 -7.30 15.76 9.95
N GLU A 18 -8.43 15.42 10.58
CA GLU A 18 -8.55 14.32 11.54
C GLU A 18 -9.85 13.56 11.26
N LEU A 19 -9.72 12.25 11.24
CA LEU A 19 -10.82 11.30 11.26
C LEU A 19 -10.76 10.55 12.59
N ASP A 20 -11.74 10.73 13.43
CA ASP A 20 -11.96 9.93 14.65
C ASP A 20 -13.44 9.57 14.66
N CYS A 21 -13.80 8.58 13.85
CA CYS A 21 -15.20 8.35 13.56
C CYS A 21 -15.50 6.95 13.02
N ARG A 22 -16.75 6.54 13.22
CA ARG A 22 -17.30 5.25 12.79
C ARG A 22 -18.43 5.42 11.78
N VAL A 23 -18.47 4.49 10.81
CA VAL A 23 -19.56 4.30 9.85
C VAL A 23 -20.00 2.84 9.92
N ALA A 24 -21.08 2.58 10.68
CA ALA A 24 -21.53 1.22 11.00
C ALA A 24 -21.98 0.44 9.75
N ALA A 25 -22.70 1.08 8.83
CA ALA A 25 -23.17 0.45 7.60
C ALA A 25 -22.03 -0.02 6.65
N ARG A 26 -20.78 0.41 6.91
CA ARG A 26 -19.60 0.04 6.13
C ARG A 26 -18.55 -0.71 6.96
N ASP A 27 -18.86 -1.01 8.22
CA ASP A 27 -17.92 -1.57 9.22
C ASP A 27 -16.58 -0.84 9.26
N VAL A 28 -16.63 0.50 9.28
CA VAL A 28 -15.44 1.37 9.28
C VAL A 28 -15.38 2.11 10.60
N ASP A 29 -14.21 2.04 11.25
CA ASP A 29 -13.85 2.71 12.49
C ASP A 29 -12.42 3.21 12.37
N LEU A 30 -12.24 4.51 12.09
CA LEU A 30 -10.97 5.09 11.68
C LEU A 30 -10.51 6.18 12.63
N HIS A 31 -9.24 6.05 13.05
CA HIS A 31 -8.48 7.07 13.77
C HIS A 31 -7.28 7.46 12.91
N VAL A 32 -7.38 8.58 12.17
CA VAL A 32 -6.35 9.04 11.22
C VAL A 32 -6.14 10.53 11.42
N SER A 33 -4.89 10.95 11.49
CA SER A 33 -4.48 12.35 11.56
C SER A 33 -3.56 12.69 10.40
N VAL A 34 -3.81 13.82 9.76
CA VAL A 34 -3.01 14.36 8.66
C VAL A 34 -2.35 15.65 9.14
N PRO A 35 -1.06 15.65 9.43
CA PRO A 35 -0.38 16.87 9.86
C PRO A 35 -0.41 17.96 8.79
N ALA A 36 -0.37 19.22 9.20
CA ALA A 36 -0.33 20.35 8.27
C ALA A 36 0.91 20.27 7.37
N GLY A 37 0.71 20.47 6.06
CA GLY A 37 1.78 20.43 5.07
C GLY A 37 2.36 19.03 4.77
N ARG A 38 1.80 17.96 5.33
CA ARG A 38 2.23 16.59 5.06
C ARG A 38 1.27 15.85 4.14
N ARG A 39 1.82 14.86 3.46
CA ARG A 39 1.12 14.01 2.49
C ARG A 39 0.96 12.62 3.10
N LEU A 40 -0.28 12.25 3.41
CA LEU A 40 -0.63 10.96 3.99
C LEU A 40 -1.18 10.04 2.91
N ALA A 41 -0.60 8.86 2.76
CA ALA A 41 -1.20 7.78 1.98
C ALA A 41 -2.08 6.88 2.86
N ILE A 42 -3.28 6.55 2.37
CA ILE A 42 -4.14 5.52 2.94
C ILE A 42 -4.12 4.32 2.00
N VAL A 43 -3.57 3.22 2.45
CA VAL A 43 -3.41 1.99 1.67
C VAL A 43 -4.15 0.82 2.33
N GLY A 44 -4.43 -0.23 1.58
CA GLY A 44 -5.10 -1.41 2.10
C GLY A 44 -5.85 -2.17 1.01
N PRO A 45 -6.33 -3.39 1.27
CA PRO A 45 -7.07 -4.19 0.31
C PRO A 45 -8.38 -3.51 -0.15
N ASN A 46 -8.98 -4.04 -1.21
CA ASN A 46 -10.28 -3.57 -1.67
C ASN A 46 -11.34 -3.80 -0.57
N GLY A 47 -12.24 -2.81 -0.39
CA GLY A 47 -13.24 -2.86 0.68
C GLY A 47 -12.73 -2.48 2.08
N ALA A 48 -11.44 -2.20 2.28
CA ALA A 48 -10.88 -1.87 3.59
C ALA A 48 -11.37 -0.55 4.23
N GLY A 49 -12.10 0.31 3.48
CA GLY A 49 -12.60 1.59 4.00
C GLY A 49 -11.90 2.84 3.47
N LYS A 50 -10.94 2.70 2.55
CA LYS A 50 -10.18 3.84 1.98
C LYS A 50 -11.07 4.93 1.36
N SER A 51 -11.96 4.56 0.45
CA SER A 51 -12.89 5.51 -0.18
C SER A 51 -13.93 6.06 0.80
N THR A 52 -14.20 5.32 1.90
CA THR A 52 -15.04 5.82 3.01
C THR A 52 -14.32 6.96 3.73
N ALA A 53 -13.01 6.82 4.01
CA ALA A 53 -12.19 7.87 4.61
C ALA A 53 -12.19 9.14 3.74
N LEU A 54 -11.95 9.00 2.43
CA LEU A 54 -12.01 10.13 1.50
C LEU A 54 -13.40 10.78 1.47
N SER A 55 -14.48 9.99 1.44
CA SER A 55 -15.86 10.48 1.42
C SER A 55 -16.24 11.24 2.71
N LEU A 56 -15.74 10.81 3.85
CA LEU A 56 -15.89 11.49 5.14
C LEU A 56 -15.18 12.84 5.13
N LEU A 57 -13.94 12.91 4.66
CA LEU A 57 -13.15 14.15 4.52
C LEU A 57 -13.76 15.11 3.51
N ALA A 58 -14.18 14.59 2.35
CA ALA A 58 -14.82 15.39 1.30
C ALA A 58 -16.18 15.96 1.72
N GLY A 59 -16.87 15.30 2.68
CA GLY A 59 -18.22 15.69 3.09
C GLY A 59 -19.33 15.07 2.25
N HIS A 60 -19.05 13.97 1.58
CA HIS A 60 -20.03 13.17 0.87
C HIS A 60 -20.71 12.14 1.79
N LEU A 61 -20.08 11.85 2.94
CA LEU A 61 -20.59 10.93 3.93
C LEU A 61 -20.59 11.57 5.32
N ARG A 62 -21.58 11.22 6.13
CA ARG A 62 -21.70 11.60 7.54
C ARG A 62 -21.32 10.41 8.40
N PRO A 63 -20.51 10.57 9.48
CA PRO A 63 -20.23 9.49 10.40
C PRO A 63 -21.44 9.21 11.31
N ASP A 64 -21.59 7.95 11.74
CA ASP A 64 -22.62 7.55 12.69
C ASP A 64 -22.22 7.91 14.14
N SER A 65 -20.91 7.91 14.42
CA SER A 65 -20.34 8.39 15.69
C SER A 65 -18.96 9.00 15.48
N GLY A 66 -18.52 9.80 16.45
CA GLY A 66 -17.23 10.49 16.38
C GLY A 66 -17.27 11.75 15.51
N GLU A 67 -16.12 12.20 15.05
CA GLU A 67 -15.97 13.51 14.41
C GLU A 67 -14.96 13.47 13.24
N VAL A 68 -15.22 14.34 12.27
CA VAL A 68 -14.29 14.73 11.20
C VAL A 68 -13.90 16.18 11.44
N ARG A 69 -12.60 16.45 11.56
CA ARG A 69 -12.09 17.81 11.76
C ARG A 69 -11.20 18.23 10.59
N LEU A 70 -11.29 19.51 10.24
CA LEU A 70 -10.36 20.18 9.33
C LEU A 70 -9.80 21.40 10.06
N HIS A 71 -8.47 21.49 10.17
CA HIS A 71 -7.75 22.55 10.90
C HIS A 71 -8.35 22.80 12.32
N GLY A 72 -8.61 21.72 13.05
CA GLY A 72 -9.21 21.74 14.38
C GLY A 72 -10.72 22.01 14.43
N ARG A 73 -11.36 22.41 13.31
CA ARG A 73 -12.80 22.68 13.24
C ARG A 73 -13.58 21.38 12.92
N VAL A 74 -14.61 21.08 13.70
CA VAL A 74 -15.55 19.97 13.40
C VAL A 74 -16.34 20.30 12.14
N VAL A 75 -16.18 19.47 11.10
CA VAL A 75 -16.88 19.58 9.81
C VAL A 75 -17.85 18.43 9.55
N GLY A 76 -17.76 17.36 10.34
CA GLY A 76 -18.63 16.20 10.25
C GLY A 76 -18.78 15.51 11.59
N SER A 77 -20.02 15.23 12.00
CA SER A 77 -20.38 14.43 13.17
C SER A 77 -21.83 13.96 13.01
N PRO A 78 -22.38 13.14 13.90
CA PRO A 78 -23.81 12.80 13.87
C PRO A 78 -24.74 14.02 13.92
N ARG A 79 -24.27 15.13 14.50
CA ARG A 79 -25.06 16.34 14.68
C ARG A 79 -24.66 17.48 13.75
N THR A 80 -23.42 17.46 13.23
CA THR A 80 -22.86 18.53 12.40
C THR A 80 -22.47 17.96 11.03
N HIS A 81 -22.88 18.63 9.95
CA HIS A 81 -22.46 18.25 8.60
C HIS A 81 -22.23 19.50 7.76
N LEU A 82 -20.96 19.83 7.55
CA LEU A 82 -20.58 20.85 6.58
C LEU A 82 -20.53 20.19 5.20
N PRO A 83 -21.34 20.65 4.22
CA PRO A 83 -21.35 20.04 2.89
C PRO A 83 -20.04 20.27 2.14
N ALA A 84 -19.71 19.39 1.19
CA ALA A 84 -18.44 19.36 0.45
C ALA A 84 -18.00 20.73 -0.09
N HIS A 85 -18.90 21.46 -0.74
CA HIS A 85 -18.60 22.77 -1.35
C HIS A 85 -18.17 23.87 -0.35
N ARG A 86 -18.39 23.67 0.95
CA ARG A 86 -17.98 24.60 2.03
C ARG A 86 -16.73 24.16 2.78
N ARG A 87 -16.17 22.96 2.48
CA ARG A 87 -15.02 22.41 3.21
C ARG A 87 -13.66 22.90 2.72
N ARG A 88 -13.59 23.63 1.61
CA ARG A 88 -12.34 24.06 0.96
C ARG A 88 -11.40 22.89 0.65
N VAL A 89 -11.95 21.71 0.46
CA VAL A 89 -11.27 20.47 0.06
C VAL A 89 -11.44 20.30 -1.44
N VAL A 90 -10.40 19.81 -2.11
CA VAL A 90 -10.48 19.36 -3.50
C VAL A 90 -10.32 17.86 -3.53
N SER A 91 -11.24 17.19 -4.22
CA SER A 91 -11.18 15.73 -4.41
C SER A 91 -10.98 15.41 -5.89
N LEU A 92 -10.00 14.56 -6.18
CA LEU A 92 -9.86 13.86 -7.44
C LEU A 92 -10.27 12.41 -7.19
N GLU A 93 -11.41 12.04 -7.74
CA GLU A 93 -11.96 10.70 -7.64
C GLU A 93 -11.39 9.80 -8.74
N GLN A 94 -11.51 8.47 -8.57
CA GLN A 94 -11.08 7.48 -9.55
C GLN A 94 -11.71 7.72 -10.95
N ARG A 95 -12.96 8.21 -10.98
CA ARG A 95 -13.59 8.69 -12.20
C ARG A 95 -13.36 10.19 -12.35
N PRO A 96 -12.97 10.70 -13.53
CA PRO A 96 -12.62 12.13 -13.72
C PRO A 96 -13.70 13.10 -13.30
N GLY A 97 -14.97 12.73 -13.35
CA GLY A 97 -16.11 13.56 -12.95
C GLY A 97 -16.13 14.93 -13.62
N LEU A 98 -15.74 15.00 -14.90
CA LEU A 98 -15.77 16.24 -15.67
C LEU A 98 -17.21 16.64 -15.98
N LEU A 99 -17.46 17.96 -16.01
CA LEU A 99 -18.75 18.52 -16.36
C LEU A 99 -18.99 18.35 -17.87
N PRO A 100 -19.97 17.54 -18.32
CA PRO A 100 -20.07 17.10 -19.71
C PRO A 100 -20.43 18.21 -20.69
N HIS A 101 -21.04 19.28 -20.21
CA HIS A 101 -21.46 20.42 -21.01
C HIS A 101 -20.37 21.50 -21.15
N LEU A 102 -19.25 21.38 -20.44
CA LEU A 102 -18.12 22.31 -20.49
C LEU A 102 -16.96 21.73 -21.30
N SER A 103 -16.18 22.61 -21.95
CA SER A 103 -14.90 22.24 -22.54
C SER A 103 -13.86 21.89 -21.47
N ALA A 104 -12.71 21.34 -21.84
CA ALA A 104 -11.62 21.04 -20.92
C ALA A 104 -11.15 22.30 -20.18
N VAL A 105 -10.93 23.40 -20.88
CA VAL A 105 -10.51 24.67 -20.27
C VAL A 105 -11.57 25.26 -19.34
N ASP A 106 -12.85 25.17 -19.69
CA ASP A 106 -13.92 25.63 -18.83
C ASP A 106 -14.13 24.72 -17.60
N ASN A 107 -13.89 23.40 -17.73
CA ASN A 107 -13.85 22.49 -16.60
C ASN A 107 -12.76 22.88 -15.60
N VAL A 108 -11.57 23.19 -16.07
CA VAL A 108 -10.44 23.61 -15.21
C VAL A 108 -10.69 24.99 -14.60
N ALA A 109 -11.23 25.94 -15.39
CA ALA A 109 -11.55 27.27 -14.92
C ALA A 109 -12.74 27.33 -13.95
N TYR A 110 -13.54 26.26 -13.86
CA TYR A 110 -14.75 26.23 -13.04
C TYR A 110 -14.47 26.50 -11.55
N GLY A 111 -13.48 25.82 -10.98
CA GLY A 111 -13.12 25.98 -9.57
C GLY A 111 -12.69 27.39 -9.19
N PRO A 112 -11.71 27.99 -9.87
CA PRO A 112 -11.31 29.39 -9.67
C PRO A 112 -12.48 30.37 -9.82
N ARG A 113 -13.34 30.20 -10.84
CA ARG A 113 -14.52 31.04 -11.04
C ARG A 113 -15.53 30.94 -9.90
N ALA A 114 -15.78 29.73 -9.42
CA ALA A 114 -16.66 29.50 -8.28
C ALA A 114 -16.15 30.18 -6.99
N ARG A 115 -14.83 30.46 -6.93
CA ARG A 115 -14.18 31.20 -5.83
C ARG A 115 -14.04 32.70 -6.11
N GLY A 116 -14.69 33.22 -7.15
CA GLY A 116 -14.73 34.66 -7.43
C GLY A 116 -13.58 35.18 -8.32
N VAL A 117 -12.72 34.30 -8.87
CA VAL A 117 -11.70 34.74 -9.82
C VAL A 117 -12.34 35.22 -11.12
N ARG A 118 -11.91 36.37 -11.63
CA ARG A 118 -12.40 36.92 -12.89
C ARG A 118 -12.21 35.94 -14.04
N ARG A 119 -13.20 35.85 -14.95
CA ARG A 119 -13.24 34.85 -16.03
C ARG A 119 -11.95 34.78 -16.82
N ARG A 120 -11.35 35.91 -17.23
CA ARG A 120 -10.10 35.95 -18.00
C ARG A 120 -8.96 35.30 -17.23
N ALA A 121 -8.72 35.70 -16.00
CA ALA A 121 -7.66 35.17 -15.16
C ALA A 121 -7.87 33.66 -14.84
N ALA A 122 -9.13 33.24 -14.67
CA ALA A 122 -9.45 31.81 -14.46
C ALA A 122 -9.15 30.98 -15.72
N LEU A 123 -9.43 31.48 -16.92
CA LEU A 123 -9.12 30.81 -18.18
C LEU A 123 -7.62 30.80 -18.47
N ASP A 124 -6.90 31.90 -18.18
CA ASP A 124 -5.44 31.93 -18.34
C ASP A 124 -4.76 30.89 -17.43
N ARG A 125 -5.19 30.83 -16.15
CA ARG A 125 -4.74 29.79 -15.21
C ARG A 125 -5.11 28.38 -15.68
N ALA A 126 -6.32 28.19 -16.20
CA ALA A 126 -6.76 26.90 -16.70
C ALA A 126 -5.91 26.40 -17.87
N ARG A 127 -5.51 27.28 -18.80
CA ARG A 127 -4.59 26.92 -19.89
C ARG A 127 -3.23 26.51 -19.37
N THR A 128 -2.65 27.28 -18.45
CA THR A 128 -1.38 26.91 -17.79
C THR A 128 -1.43 25.53 -17.15
N GLU A 129 -2.52 25.22 -16.43
CA GLU A 129 -2.65 23.90 -15.80
C GLU A 129 -2.87 22.77 -16.83
N LEU A 130 -3.59 23.05 -17.93
CA LEU A 130 -3.73 22.08 -19.04
C LEU A 130 -2.40 21.82 -19.75
N GLU A 131 -1.60 22.84 -19.97
CA GLU A 131 -0.25 22.69 -20.53
C GLU A 131 0.64 21.86 -19.61
N ALA A 132 0.61 22.11 -18.30
CA ALA A 132 1.39 21.39 -17.31
C ALA A 132 1.08 19.89 -17.28
N VAL A 133 -0.16 19.48 -17.56
CA VAL A 133 -0.55 18.05 -17.65
C VAL A 133 -0.48 17.49 -19.07
N GLY A 134 0.07 18.23 -20.04
CA GLY A 134 0.19 17.80 -21.44
C GLY A 134 -1.16 17.67 -22.16
N CYS A 135 -2.09 18.59 -21.89
CA CYS A 135 -3.43 18.65 -22.48
C CYS A 135 -3.76 20.03 -23.05
N GLY A 136 -2.77 20.87 -23.33
CA GLY A 136 -2.97 22.24 -23.85
C GLY A 136 -3.72 22.27 -25.18
N ASP A 137 -3.41 21.35 -26.09
CA ASP A 137 -4.06 21.15 -27.39
C ASP A 137 -5.52 20.63 -27.29
N LEU A 138 -5.93 20.16 -26.12
CA LEU A 138 -7.26 19.62 -25.86
C LEU A 138 -8.19 20.64 -25.18
N ALA A 139 -7.75 21.89 -25.00
CA ALA A 139 -8.45 22.91 -24.21
C ALA A 139 -9.92 23.11 -24.59
N ASP A 140 -10.23 23.07 -25.89
CA ASP A 140 -11.58 23.31 -26.42
C ASP A 140 -12.43 22.05 -26.55
N ARG A 141 -11.84 20.84 -26.33
CA ARG A 141 -12.56 19.58 -26.41
C ARG A 141 -13.50 19.38 -25.23
N ARG A 142 -14.60 18.68 -25.47
CA ARG A 142 -15.54 18.25 -24.43
C ARG A 142 -15.16 16.90 -23.85
N PRO A 143 -15.64 16.54 -22.66
CA PRO A 143 -15.27 15.28 -21.99
C PRO A 143 -15.49 14.00 -22.82
N HIS A 144 -16.54 13.96 -23.67
CA HIS A 144 -16.82 12.82 -24.53
C HIS A 144 -15.87 12.65 -25.73
N GLU A 145 -15.05 13.68 -26.00
CA GLU A 145 -14.03 13.69 -27.05
C GLU A 145 -12.63 13.34 -26.52
N LEU A 146 -12.53 13.08 -25.20
CA LEU A 146 -11.28 12.78 -24.50
C LEU A 146 -11.16 11.25 -24.25
N SER A 147 -9.95 10.72 -24.36
CA SER A 147 -9.67 9.38 -23.83
C SER A 147 -9.75 9.38 -22.30
N GLY A 148 -9.82 8.19 -21.67
CA GLY A 148 -9.88 8.07 -20.22
C GLY A 148 -8.68 8.73 -19.53
N GLY A 149 -7.47 8.50 -20.03
CA GLY A 149 -6.24 9.12 -19.51
C GLY A 149 -6.19 10.64 -19.75
N GLN A 150 -6.70 11.15 -20.89
CA GLN A 150 -6.83 12.59 -21.14
C GLN A 150 -7.83 13.22 -20.17
N ALA A 151 -9.00 12.60 -19.97
CA ALA A 151 -10.00 13.08 -19.02
C ALA A 151 -9.46 13.11 -17.59
N GLN A 152 -8.66 12.11 -17.19
CA GLN A 152 -8.01 12.08 -15.88
C GLN A 152 -7.00 13.22 -15.72
N ARG A 153 -6.20 13.51 -16.74
CA ARG A 153 -5.24 14.63 -16.72
C ARG A 153 -5.97 15.98 -16.66
N VAL A 154 -7.07 16.16 -17.38
CA VAL A 154 -7.90 17.38 -17.29
C VAL A 154 -8.53 17.52 -15.90
N ALA A 155 -8.99 16.42 -15.28
CA ALA A 155 -9.52 16.45 -13.90
C ALA A 155 -8.42 16.81 -12.89
N LEU A 156 -7.20 16.36 -13.11
CA LEU A 156 -6.03 16.73 -12.32
C LEU A 156 -5.71 18.22 -12.46
N ALA A 157 -5.67 18.76 -13.69
CA ALA A 157 -5.51 20.19 -13.94
C ALA A 157 -6.60 21.02 -13.22
N ARG A 158 -7.85 20.53 -13.23
CA ARG A 158 -8.95 21.16 -12.48
C ARG A 158 -8.69 21.20 -10.96
N ALA A 159 -8.15 20.11 -10.41
CA ALA A 159 -7.79 20.04 -9.00
C ALA A 159 -6.64 21.00 -8.64
N LEU A 160 -5.63 21.11 -9.49
CA LEU A 160 -4.47 21.98 -9.30
C LEU A 160 -4.79 23.46 -9.52
N ALA A 161 -5.82 23.78 -10.33
CA ALA A 161 -6.23 25.17 -10.61
C ALA A 161 -6.81 25.91 -9.41
N VAL A 162 -7.22 25.20 -8.36
CA VAL A 162 -7.66 25.80 -7.10
C VAL A 162 -6.56 25.71 -6.05
N ASP A 163 -6.63 26.57 -5.04
CA ASP A 163 -5.72 26.55 -3.88
C ASP A 163 -6.48 25.97 -2.66
N PRO A 164 -6.53 24.65 -2.50
CA PRO A 164 -7.28 23.98 -1.45
C PRO A 164 -6.50 23.94 -0.12
N GLU A 165 -7.22 23.84 0.99
CA GLU A 165 -6.64 23.59 2.31
C GLU A 165 -6.26 22.12 2.48
N LEU A 166 -6.96 21.20 1.77
CA LEU A 166 -6.71 19.78 1.75
C LEU A 166 -6.96 19.22 0.34
N VAL A 167 -6.07 18.39 -0.16
CA VAL A 167 -6.20 17.68 -1.44
C VAL A 167 -6.47 16.20 -1.15
N LEU A 168 -7.52 15.66 -1.75
CA LEU A 168 -7.85 14.23 -1.69
C LEU A 168 -7.64 13.62 -3.08
N LEU A 169 -6.83 12.59 -3.17
CA LEU A 169 -6.48 11.90 -4.42
C LEU A 169 -6.83 10.42 -4.30
N ASP A 170 -7.77 9.95 -5.11
CA ASP A 170 -8.15 8.52 -5.17
C ASP A 170 -7.59 7.92 -6.47
N GLU A 171 -6.50 7.16 -6.36
CA GLU A 171 -5.78 6.51 -7.47
C GLU A 171 -5.50 7.46 -8.65
N PRO A 172 -4.83 8.60 -8.43
CA PRO A 172 -4.75 9.69 -9.40
C PRO A 172 -4.07 9.32 -10.71
N LEU A 173 -3.19 8.30 -10.71
CA LEU A 173 -2.38 7.90 -11.86
C LEU A 173 -2.79 6.57 -12.48
N ALA A 174 -3.75 5.83 -11.89
CA ALA A 174 -4.11 4.46 -12.31
C ALA A 174 -4.63 4.35 -13.76
N ALA A 175 -5.24 5.40 -14.29
CA ALA A 175 -5.79 5.43 -15.65
C ALA A 175 -4.81 6.01 -16.70
N LEU A 176 -3.57 6.31 -16.30
CA LEU A 176 -2.57 6.92 -17.18
C LEU A 176 -1.67 5.87 -17.82
N ASP A 177 -1.28 6.13 -19.07
CA ASP A 177 -0.30 5.32 -19.77
C ASP A 177 1.05 5.32 -19.05
N VAL A 178 1.77 4.20 -19.12
CA VAL A 178 3.08 3.99 -18.44
C VAL A 178 4.09 5.06 -18.84
N GLU A 179 4.03 5.56 -20.07
CA GLU A 179 4.93 6.61 -20.56
C GLU A 179 4.62 8.00 -19.98
N VAL A 180 3.35 8.27 -19.68
CA VAL A 180 2.86 9.58 -19.18
C VAL A 180 2.94 9.67 -17.66
N ALA A 181 2.63 8.57 -16.96
CA ALA A 181 2.55 8.53 -15.50
C ALA A 181 3.79 9.10 -14.77
N PRO A 182 5.05 8.85 -15.20
CA PRO A 182 6.23 9.42 -14.52
C PRO A 182 6.30 10.94 -14.57
N ALA A 183 5.89 11.57 -15.67
CA ALA A 183 5.89 13.03 -15.80
C ALA A 183 4.82 13.67 -14.90
N ILE A 184 3.62 13.08 -14.89
CA ILE A 184 2.52 13.55 -14.02
C ILE A 184 2.84 13.30 -12.54
N ARG A 185 3.47 12.18 -12.20
CA ARG A 185 3.93 11.90 -10.82
C ARG A 185 4.88 12.99 -10.32
N ARG A 186 5.88 13.38 -11.14
CA ARG A 186 6.79 14.49 -10.81
C ARG A 186 6.05 15.81 -10.65
N LEU A 187 5.17 16.16 -11.59
CA LEU A 187 4.35 17.37 -11.50
C LEU A 187 3.55 17.41 -10.19
N LEU A 188 2.92 16.29 -9.78
CA LEU A 188 2.20 16.18 -8.52
C LEU A 188 3.12 16.35 -7.32
N ALA A 189 4.28 15.67 -7.30
CA ALA A 189 5.25 15.79 -6.22
C ALA A 189 5.65 17.26 -5.98
N ASP A 190 5.95 17.99 -7.06
CA ASP A 190 6.33 19.41 -6.99
C ASP A 190 5.17 20.29 -6.52
N ARG A 191 3.97 20.10 -7.10
CA ARG A 191 2.79 20.95 -6.81
C ARG A 191 2.16 20.70 -5.44
N LEU A 192 2.36 19.50 -4.88
CA LEU A 192 1.82 19.10 -3.58
C LEU A 192 2.81 19.30 -2.42
N THR A 193 4.02 19.74 -2.69
CA THR A 193 5.01 20.05 -1.65
C THR A 193 4.48 21.13 -0.70
N GLY A 194 4.54 20.85 0.61
CA GLY A 194 4.06 21.75 1.67
C GLY A 194 2.54 21.86 1.79
N ARG A 195 1.77 21.06 1.03
CA ARG A 195 0.31 20.98 1.13
C ARG A 195 -0.12 19.77 1.94
N ALA A 196 -1.25 19.88 2.61
CA ALA A 196 -1.90 18.73 3.20
C ALA A 196 -2.60 17.90 2.11
N VAL A 197 -2.25 16.62 2.05
CA VAL A 197 -2.77 15.68 1.04
C VAL A 197 -3.18 14.39 1.71
N VAL A 198 -4.29 13.81 1.26
CA VAL A 198 -4.63 12.40 1.50
C VAL A 198 -4.67 11.70 0.14
N LEU A 199 -3.79 10.72 0.00
CA LEU A 199 -3.62 9.92 -1.21
C LEU A 199 -4.10 8.49 -0.96
N VAL A 200 -4.93 7.94 -1.84
CA VAL A 200 -5.17 6.51 -1.94
C VAL A 200 -4.45 5.98 -3.17
N THR A 201 -3.60 5.00 -2.99
CA THR A 201 -2.90 4.33 -4.09
C THR A 201 -2.54 2.90 -3.71
N HIS A 202 -2.30 2.07 -4.71
CA HIS A 202 -1.72 0.73 -4.59
C HIS A 202 -0.38 0.60 -5.34
N ASP A 203 0.11 1.70 -5.95
CA ASP A 203 1.40 1.75 -6.64
C ASP A 203 2.51 2.18 -5.67
N PRO A 204 3.54 1.34 -5.43
CA PRO A 204 4.68 1.70 -4.59
C PRO A 204 5.41 2.98 -5.06
N LEU A 205 5.47 3.23 -6.38
CA LEU A 205 6.13 4.42 -6.91
C LEU A 205 5.38 5.70 -6.54
N ASP A 206 4.04 5.64 -6.48
CA ASP A 206 3.22 6.76 -6.03
C ASP A 206 3.44 7.04 -4.55
N LEU A 207 3.56 5.99 -3.72
CA LEU A 207 3.86 6.14 -2.30
C LEU A 207 5.18 6.87 -2.09
N TRP A 208 6.26 6.41 -2.72
CA TRP A 208 7.58 7.02 -2.57
C TRP A 208 7.64 8.46 -3.08
N ALA A 209 6.92 8.79 -4.14
CA ALA A 209 6.96 10.11 -4.75
C ALA A 209 6.00 11.11 -4.09
N LEU A 210 4.82 10.67 -3.66
CA LEU A 210 3.69 11.53 -3.32
C LEU A 210 3.28 11.48 -1.85
N ALA A 211 3.84 10.59 -1.03
CA ALA A 211 3.49 10.46 0.39
C ALA A 211 4.71 10.65 1.29
N ASP A 212 4.49 11.20 2.47
CA ASP A 212 5.47 11.30 3.55
C ASP A 212 5.17 10.22 4.62
N ASP A 213 3.89 10.00 4.89
CA ASP A 213 3.37 9.06 5.86
C ASP A 213 2.40 8.07 5.21
N VAL A 214 2.27 6.89 5.79
CA VAL A 214 1.34 5.83 5.35
C VAL A 214 0.51 5.33 6.51
N VAL A 215 -0.76 5.12 6.24
CA VAL A 215 -1.69 4.40 7.09
C VAL A 215 -2.20 3.18 6.32
N VAL A 216 -1.99 1.99 6.89
CA VAL A 216 -2.52 0.73 6.36
C VAL A 216 -3.86 0.46 7.01
N VAL A 217 -4.90 0.32 6.19
CA VAL A 217 -6.27 0.03 6.64
C VAL A 217 -6.65 -1.37 6.21
N ALA A 218 -7.15 -2.17 7.14
CA ALA A 218 -7.72 -3.49 6.88
C ALA A 218 -8.99 -3.67 7.71
N SER A 219 -10.03 -4.26 7.11
CA SER A 219 -11.33 -4.49 7.78
C SER A 219 -11.85 -3.25 8.52
N GLY A 220 -11.80 -2.11 7.86
CA GLY A 220 -12.32 -0.85 8.40
C GLY A 220 -11.49 -0.19 9.51
N ARG A 221 -10.32 -0.72 9.84
CA ARG A 221 -9.47 -0.23 10.95
C ARG A 221 -8.04 0.03 10.49
N VAL A 222 -7.36 0.95 11.18
CA VAL A 222 -5.93 1.18 11.01
C VAL A 222 -5.17 0.01 11.63
N THR A 223 -4.34 -0.67 10.84
CA THR A 223 -3.51 -1.80 11.29
C THR A 223 -2.05 -1.46 11.44
N GLN A 224 -1.58 -0.44 10.69
CA GLN A 224 -0.20 0.04 10.76
C GLN A 224 -0.16 1.51 10.32
N SER A 225 0.74 2.29 10.93
CA SER A 225 1.02 3.67 10.51
C SER A 225 2.48 4.01 10.76
N GLY A 226 3.03 4.93 9.97
CA GLY A 226 4.41 5.42 10.06
C GLY A 226 4.80 6.17 8.81
N THR A 227 6.08 6.50 8.67
CA THR A 227 6.62 7.01 7.41
C THR A 227 6.56 5.93 6.32
N VAL A 228 6.60 6.33 5.05
CA VAL A 228 6.65 5.38 3.91
C VAL A 228 7.79 4.38 4.10
N GLU A 229 8.97 4.89 4.49
CA GLU A 229 10.16 4.05 4.71
C GLU A 229 9.94 3.03 5.84
N GLU A 230 9.41 3.46 6.99
CA GLU A 230 9.17 2.58 8.14
C GLU A 230 8.16 1.47 7.83
N VAL A 231 7.05 1.82 7.16
CA VAL A 231 5.99 0.85 6.84
C VAL A 231 6.44 -0.16 5.80
N LEU A 232 7.16 0.29 4.75
CA LEU A 232 7.65 -0.61 3.71
C LEU A 232 8.87 -1.43 4.15
N ALA A 233 9.71 -0.91 5.05
CA ALA A 233 10.83 -1.67 5.61
C ALA A 233 10.37 -2.75 6.61
N ARG A 234 9.23 -2.55 7.28
CA ARG A 234 8.70 -3.47 8.31
C ARG A 234 7.19 -3.65 8.16
N PRO A 235 6.74 -4.28 7.07
CA PRO A 235 5.32 -4.50 6.87
C PRO A 235 4.74 -5.43 7.95
N ALA A 236 3.58 -5.03 8.52
CA ALA A 236 2.90 -5.79 9.56
C ALA A 236 1.72 -6.62 9.03
N SER A 237 1.49 -6.63 7.72
CA SER A 237 0.43 -7.38 7.05
C SER A 237 0.85 -7.83 5.66
N ASP A 238 0.21 -8.87 5.14
CA ASP A 238 0.44 -9.37 3.77
C ASP A 238 0.23 -8.28 2.71
N PHE A 239 -0.72 -7.37 2.95
CA PHE A 239 -0.94 -6.26 2.02
C PHE A 239 0.26 -5.32 1.99
N ALA A 240 0.76 -4.91 3.17
CA ALA A 240 1.92 -4.03 3.27
C ALA A 240 3.19 -4.73 2.73
N ALA A 241 3.33 -6.04 2.95
CA ALA A 241 4.43 -6.83 2.42
C ALA A 241 4.41 -6.89 0.89
N ARG A 242 3.25 -7.17 0.28
CA ARG A 242 3.10 -7.11 -1.18
C ARG A 242 3.40 -5.72 -1.75
N LEU A 243 2.98 -4.67 -1.05
CA LEU A 243 3.27 -3.30 -1.44
C LEU A 243 4.76 -2.98 -1.35
N ALA A 244 5.46 -3.56 -0.37
CA ALA A 244 6.92 -3.49 -0.24
C ALA A 244 7.67 -4.42 -1.23
N GLY A 245 6.96 -5.30 -1.93
CA GLY A 245 7.53 -6.28 -2.86
C GLY A 245 8.20 -7.46 -2.16
N VAL A 246 7.82 -7.77 -0.92
CA VAL A 246 8.37 -8.89 -0.13
C VAL A 246 7.26 -9.87 0.28
N SER A 247 7.65 -11.10 0.61
CA SER A 247 6.77 -12.07 1.26
C SER A 247 6.84 -11.92 2.77
N LEU A 248 5.72 -12.11 3.45
CA LEU A 248 5.61 -12.09 4.90
C LEU A 248 5.36 -13.51 5.41
N VAL A 249 6.16 -13.96 6.39
CA VAL A 249 5.97 -15.23 7.07
C VAL A 249 5.80 -14.96 8.56
N GLU A 250 4.68 -15.39 9.12
CA GLU A 250 4.34 -15.21 10.53
C GLU A 250 4.70 -16.45 11.34
N GLY A 251 5.07 -16.25 12.61
CA GLY A 251 5.33 -17.35 13.51
C GLY A 251 5.51 -16.91 14.96
N ILE A 252 5.99 -17.85 15.76
CA ILE A 252 6.30 -17.67 17.19
C ILE A 252 7.79 -17.74 17.37
N VAL A 253 8.34 -16.81 18.15
CA VAL A 253 9.76 -16.78 18.50
C VAL A 253 10.09 -17.98 19.40
N ASP A 254 11.10 -18.75 19.01
CA ASP A 254 11.74 -19.74 19.85
C ASP A 254 13.25 -19.52 19.77
N ASP A 255 13.86 -19.11 20.88
CA ASP A 255 15.23 -18.63 20.95
C ASP A 255 15.52 -17.52 19.92
N ASP A 256 16.38 -17.81 18.94
CA ASP A 256 16.81 -16.87 17.90
C ASP A 256 16.08 -17.05 16.55
N GLU A 257 15.13 -17.96 16.48
CA GLU A 257 14.45 -18.38 15.27
C GLU A 257 12.93 -18.16 15.36
N LEU A 258 12.26 -18.23 14.23
CA LEU A 258 10.82 -18.13 14.13
C LEU A 258 10.26 -19.50 13.72
N HIS A 259 9.32 -20.03 14.46
CA HIS A 259 8.58 -21.25 14.14
C HIS A 259 7.22 -20.89 13.56
N THR A 260 6.95 -21.31 12.32
CA THR A 260 5.64 -21.15 11.71
C THR A 260 4.62 -22.10 12.33
N PRO A 261 3.32 -21.83 12.25
CA PRO A 261 2.28 -22.77 12.69
C PRO A 261 2.38 -24.15 11.99
N GLY A 262 2.92 -24.19 10.77
CA GLY A 262 3.18 -25.43 10.00
C GLY A 262 4.39 -26.23 10.45
N GLY A 263 5.15 -25.71 11.42
CA GLY A 263 6.37 -26.34 11.94
C GLY A 263 7.63 -26.06 11.11
N ASP A 264 7.56 -25.14 10.15
CA ASP A 264 8.74 -24.73 9.40
C ASP A 264 9.56 -23.74 10.23
N LEU A 265 10.90 -23.90 10.18
CA LEU A 265 11.86 -23.04 10.86
C LEU A 265 12.26 -21.89 9.96
N VAL A 266 12.27 -20.67 10.51
CA VAL A 266 12.71 -19.47 9.80
C VAL A 266 13.86 -18.83 10.56
N SER A 267 15.06 -18.96 10.02
CA SER A 267 16.28 -18.32 10.50
C SER A 267 16.50 -17.00 9.75
N GLY A 268 16.91 -15.95 10.44
CA GLY A 268 17.10 -14.64 9.81
C GLY A 268 17.92 -13.66 10.64
N VAL A 269 18.06 -12.46 10.12
CA VAL A 269 18.72 -11.33 10.79
C VAL A 269 17.69 -10.56 11.60
N ARG A 270 17.89 -10.49 12.91
CA ARG A 270 17.02 -9.70 13.78
C ARG A 270 17.24 -8.20 13.59
N SER A 271 16.16 -7.46 13.50
CA SER A 271 16.22 -6.01 13.53
C SER A 271 16.71 -5.53 14.90
N THR A 272 17.67 -4.61 14.93
CA THR A 272 18.25 -4.02 16.15
C THR A 272 17.23 -3.27 17.02
N ALA A 273 16.07 -2.89 16.47
CA ALA A 273 14.96 -2.26 17.20
C ALA A 273 13.99 -3.29 17.83
N ALA A 274 14.45 -4.47 18.19
CA ALA A 274 13.65 -5.62 18.64
C ALA A 274 13.22 -5.56 20.13
N ALA A 275 12.74 -4.42 20.61
CA ALA A 275 11.97 -4.41 21.86
C ALA A 275 10.71 -5.28 21.65
N GLY A 276 10.68 -6.47 22.26
CA GLY A 276 9.58 -7.43 22.11
C GLY A 276 9.97 -8.79 21.53
N TRP A 277 11.20 -8.99 21.09
CA TRP A 277 11.72 -10.31 20.72
C TRP A 277 11.99 -11.13 22.00
N ARG A 278 11.10 -12.06 22.27
CA ARG A 278 11.19 -12.97 23.43
C ARG A 278 10.54 -14.30 23.09
N PRO A 279 10.98 -15.42 23.64
CA PRO A 279 10.35 -16.71 23.42
C PRO A 279 8.84 -16.67 23.67
N GLY A 280 8.07 -17.29 22.78
CA GLY A 280 6.61 -17.27 22.79
C GLY A 280 5.95 -16.00 22.22
N ALA A 281 6.70 -14.95 21.85
CA ALA A 281 6.15 -13.76 21.21
C ALA A 281 5.82 -14.05 19.74
N ARG A 282 4.77 -13.39 19.23
CA ARG A 282 4.50 -13.39 17.78
C ARG A 282 5.51 -12.50 17.07
N ALA A 283 6.05 -13.00 15.98
CA ALA A 283 6.99 -12.26 15.14
C ALA A 283 6.73 -12.57 13.66
N VAL A 284 7.39 -11.81 12.81
CA VAL A 284 7.27 -11.92 11.36
C VAL A 284 8.66 -11.92 10.73
N ALA A 285 8.75 -12.65 9.62
CA ALA A 285 9.90 -12.66 8.73
C ALA A 285 9.50 -12.02 7.39
N THR A 286 10.37 -11.18 6.83
CA THR A 286 10.23 -10.73 5.44
C THR A 286 11.29 -11.36 4.57
N VAL A 287 10.87 -11.76 3.37
CA VAL A 287 11.69 -12.46 2.38
C VAL A 287 11.54 -11.76 1.03
N ASP A 288 12.67 -11.35 0.45
CA ASP A 288 12.69 -10.83 -0.92
C ASP A 288 12.47 -12.00 -1.90
N PRO A 289 11.49 -11.95 -2.80
CA PRO A 289 11.25 -12.99 -3.80
C PRO A 289 12.47 -13.34 -4.66
N ARG A 290 13.38 -12.39 -4.88
CA ARG A 290 14.62 -12.59 -5.65
C ARG A 290 15.67 -13.38 -4.88
N ALA A 291 15.53 -13.46 -3.56
CA ALA A 291 16.41 -14.21 -2.70
C ALA A 291 16.02 -15.69 -2.55
N VAL A 292 14.83 -16.04 -3.05
CA VAL A 292 14.26 -17.39 -2.93
C VAL A 292 14.68 -18.25 -4.12
N ALA A 293 15.40 -19.32 -3.85
CA ALA A 293 15.67 -20.37 -4.83
C ALA A 293 14.56 -21.42 -4.77
N VAL A 294 14.15 -21.91 -5.94
CA VAL A 294 13.12 -22.96 -6.07
C VAL A 294 13.79 -24.25 -6.53
N HIS A 295 13.59 -25.31 -5.77
CA HIS A 295 14.00 -26.67 -6.12
C HIS A 295 12.74 -27.54 -6.25
N VAL A 296 12.68 -28.38 -7.28
CA VAL A 296 11.61 -29.39 -7.38
C VAL A 296 11.89 -30.45 -6.34
N ASP A 297 10.92 -30.73 -5.50
CA ASP A 297 10.99 -31.88 -4.60
C ASP A 297 10.80 -33.15 -5.46
N PRO A 298 11.82 -34.03 -5.55
CA PRO A 298 11.61 -35.30 -6.21
C PRO A 298 10.53 -36.03 -5.43
N ALA A 299 9.32 -36.07 -5.99
CA ALA A 299 8.13 -36.66 -5.38
C ALA A 299 8.55 -37.98 -4.66
N PRO A 300 8.02 -38.26 -3.46
CA PRO A 300 8.14 -39.56 -2.90
C PRO A 300 7.55 -40.53 -3.92
N THR A 301 8.38 -41.27 -4.61
CA THR A 301 7.96 -42.37 -5.50
C THR A 301 7.09 -43.29 -4.64
N GLY A 302 5.76 -43.06 -4.71
CA GLY A 302 4.78 -43.89 -4.05
C GLY A 302 4.90 -45.31 -4.54
N SER A 303 5.57 -46.16 -3.78
CA SER A 303 5.46 -47.59 -3.93
C SER A 303 3.99 -47.97 -3.71
N PRO A 304 3.40 -48.75 -4.62
CA PRO A 304 2.06 -49.28 -4.38
C PRO A 304 2.11 -50.21 -3.18
N LEU A 305 1.12 -50.13 -2.34
CA LEU A 305 0.83 -50.97 -1.19
C LEU A 305 1.10 -52.45 -1.50
N ALA A 306 2.15 -53.00 -0.93
CA ALA A 306 2.30 -54.45 -0.82
C ALA A 306 1.76 -54.88 0.56
N PRO A 307 1.08 -56.05 0.65
CA PRO A 307 0.37 -56.43 1.86
C PRO A 307 1.30 -56.92 2.96
N THR A 308 0.89 -56.58 4.15
CA THR A 308 1.42 -56.95 5.47
C THR A 308 1.90 -58.40 5.60
N SER A 309 3.13 -58.62 6.03
CA SER A 309 3.51 -59.84 6.80
C SER A 309 4.65 -59.53 7.78
N ALA A 310 4.31 -59.66 9.04
CA ALA A 310 5.02 -60.04 10.28
C ALA A 310 6.46 -59.61 10.57
N PRO A 311 6.81 -59.43 11.86
CA PRO A 311 7.95 -58.66 12.35
C PRO A 311 9.20 -59.52 12.61
N ALA A 312 10.37 -58.94 12.43
CA ALA A 312 11.62 -59.41 13.03
C ALA A 312 12.70 -58.32 13.05
N PRO A 313 13.83 -58.42 13.74
CA PRO A 313 14.08 -57.67 14.97
C PRO A 313 15.03 -56.48 14.78
N THR A 314 14.92 -55.55 15.73
CA THR A 314 15.75 -54.39 16.03
C THR A 314 17.25 -54.53 15.78
N SER A 315 17.76 -53.70 14.89
CA SER A 315 19.15 -53.23 14.91
C SER A 315 19.16 -51.69 14.91
N PRO A 316 20.04 -51.03 15.64
CA PRO A 316 20.03 -49.58 15.74
C PRO A 316 20.40 -48.95 14.38
N THR A 317 19.46 -48.29 13.78
CA THR A 317 19.66 -47.52 12.53
C THR A 317 20.65 -46.41 12.79
N GLN A 318 21.79 -46.47 12.18
CA GLN A 318 22.73 -45.33 12.09
C GLN A 318 22.03 -44.13 11.50
N PRO A 319 22.30 -42.89 11.98
CA PRO A 319 21.75 -41.71 11.38
C PRO A 319 22.22 -41.58 9.93
N SER A 320 21.28 -41.45 9.04
CA SER A 320 21.47 -41.27 7.61
C SER A 320 22.48 -40.18 7.31
N ALA A 321 23.26 -40.42 6.26
CA ALA A 321 24.32 -39.60 5.73
C ALA A 321 23.99 -38.07 5.84
N HIS A 322 24.93 -37.37 6.44
CA HIS A 322 24.91 -35.90 6.51
C HIS A 322 24.70 -35.33 5.11
N ALA A 323 23.54 -34.69 4.90
CA ALA A 323 23.42 -33.75 3.82
C ALA A 323 24.58 -32.74 3.95
N PRO A 324 25.25 -32.35 2.86
CA PRO A 324 26.36 -31.42 2.94
C PRO A 324 25.89 -30.18 3.67
N ALA A 325 26.66 -29.68 4.64
CA ALA A 325 26.36 -28.45 5.35
C ALA A 325 26.31 -27.30 4.34
N THR A 326 25.12 -26.90 3.96
CA THR A 326 24.88 -25.82 2.99
C THR A 326 24.67 -24.49 3.71
N SER A 327 25.08 -23.41 3.09
CA SER A 327 24.97 -22.05 3.62
C SER A 327 23.51 -21.57 3.81
N PRO A 328 22.52 -21.94 3.00
CA PRO A 328 21.10 -21.65 3.26
C PRO A 328 20.60 -22.42 4.48
N ARG A 329 20.01 -21.72 5.44
CA ARG A 329 19.41 -22.31 6.66
C ARG A 329 17.92 -22.52 6.56
N ASN A 330 17.26 -21.76 5.67
CA ASN A 330 15.82 -21.88 5.43
C ASN A 330 15.59 -22.82 4.25
N SER A 331 14.81 -23.86 4.48
CA SER A 331 14.41 -24.84 3.48
C SER A 331 12.96 -25.25 3.79
N TRP A 332 12.02 -24.75 2.99
CA TRP A 332 10.60 -24.88 3.26
C TRP A 332 9.93 -25.69 2.15
N PRO A 333 9.37 -26.87 2.46
CA PRO A 333 8.49 -27.57 1.55
C PRO A 333 7.23 -26.75 1.28
N ALA A 334 6.86 -26.61 0.01
CA ALA A 334 5.74 -25.79 -0.41
C ALA A 334 5.05 -26.36 -1.65
N LEU A 335 3.81 -25.90 -1.89
CA LEU A 335 3.03 -26.24 -3.05
C LEU A 335 2.90 -25.02 -3.96
N VAL A 336 3.23 -25.12 -5.23
CA VAL A 336 3.04 -24.03 -6.19
C VAL A 336 1.56 -23.75 -6.37
N VAL A 337 1.15 -22.51 -6.09
CA VAL A 337 -0.25 -22.04 -6.25
C VAL A 337 -0.45 -21.36 -7.59
N SER A 338 0.50 -20.52 -8.00
CA SER A 338 0.40 -19.80 -9.26
C SER A 338 1.75 -19.41 -9.83
N LEU A 339 1.78 -19.19 -11.14
CA LEU A 339 2.89 -18.59 -11.87
C LEU A 339 2.39 -17.34 -12.59
N ALA A 340 3.14 -16.25 -12.51
CA ALA A 340 2.79 -15.02 -13.18
C ALA A 340 4.03 -14.38 -13.83
N PRO A 341 3.90 -13.77 -15.03
CA PRO A 341 4.99 -13.02 -15.64
C PRO A 341 5.40 -11.83 -14.74
N ALA A 342 6.71 -11.63 -14.56
CA ALA A 342 7.30 -10.52 -13.83
C ALA A 342 8.44 -9.89 -14.66
N GLY A 343 8.09 -9.26 -15.78
CA GLY A 343 9.05 -8.78 -16.77
C GLY A 343 9.79 -9.93 -17.46
N ALA A 344 11.11 -9.98 -17.32
CA ALA A 344 11.96 -11.09 -17.82
C ALA A 344 11.99 -12.32 -16.89
N LEU A 345 11.34 -12.22 -15.73
CA LEU A 345 11.26 -13.27 -14.72
C LEU A 345 9.85 -13.87 -14.69
N THR A 346 9.72 -14.99 -14.00
CA THR A 346 8.45 -15.61 -13.61
C THR A 346 8.37 -15.56 -12.09
N ARG A 347 7.29 -14.97 -11.57
CA ARG A 347 6.96 -15.03 -10.16
C ARG A 347 6.22 -16.33 -9.89
N VAL A 348 6.76 -17.11 -8.99
CA VAL A 348 6.20 -18.36 -8.48
C VAL A 348 5.66 -18.09 -7.10
N THR A 349 4.35 -18.16 -6.91
CA THR A 349 3.73 -18.11 -5.59
C THR A 349 3.56 -19.53 -5.08
N ALA A 350 4.18 -19.84 -3.96
CA ALA A 350 4.09 -21.15 -3.32
C ALA A 350 3.50 -21.02 -1.90
N GLU A 351 2.72 -22.03 -1.51
CA GLU A 351 2.01 -22.11 -0.23
C GLU A 351 2.73 -23.07 0.69
N LEU A 352 3.09 -22.60 1.89
CA LEU A 352 3.68 -23.39 2.95
C LEU A 352 2.63 -24.32 3.59
N ARG A 353 3.06 -25.24 4.47
CA ARG A 353 2.17 -26.21 5.14
C ARG A 353 1.03 -25.60 5.96
N ASP A 354 1.19 -24.37 6.41
CA ASP A 354 0.22 -23.63 7.22
C ASP A 354 -0.68 -22.67 6.41
N GLY A 355 -0.56 -22.70 5.07
CA GLY A 355 -1.32 -21.84 4.17
C GLY A 355 -0.68 -20.46 3.93
N GLN A 356 0.45 -20.14 4.54
CA GLN A 356 1.18 -18.91 4.27
C GLN A 356 1.82 -18.96 2.89
N ARG A 357 1.95 -17.81 2.23
CA ARG A 357 2.45 -17.74 0.85
C ARG A 357 3.79 -17.04 0.79
N VAL A 358 4.71 -17.65 0.05
CA VAL A 358 6.02 -17.09 -0.26
C VAL A 358 6.18 -17.01 -1.77
N ASP A 359 6.58 -15.84 -2.25
CA ASP A 359 6.88 -15.61 -3.65
C ASP A 359 8.38 -15.87 -3.91
N ALA A 360 8.67 -16.43 -5.08
CA ALA A 360 10.01 -16.52 -5.64
C ALA A 360 10.02 -15.90 -7.04
N GLU A 361 11.07 -15.17 -7.40
CA GLU A 361 11.28 -14.65 -8.75
C GLU A 361 12.46 -15.39 -9.40
N ILE A 362 12.15 -16.23 -10.39
CA ILE A 362 13.13 -17.02 -11.14
C ILE A 362 13.07 -16.67 -12.63
N THR A 363 14.08 -17.06 -13.41
CA THR A 363 14.02 -16.85 -14.85
C THR A 363 12.89 -17.69 -15.48
N SER A 364 12.24 -17.18 -16.51
CA SER A 364 11.19 -17.94 -17.22
C SER A 364 11.75 -19.24 -17.81
N ARG A 365 13.04 -19.26 -18.15
CA ARG A 365 13.75 -20.46 -18.59
C ARG A 365 13.83 -21.49 -17.46
N SER A 366 14.25 -21.08 -16.26
CA SER A 366 14.31 -21.99 -15.10
C SER A 366 12.93 -22.54 -14.74
N ALA A 367 11.86 -21.70 -14.81
CA ALA A 367 10.50 -22.17 -14.56
C ALA A 367 10.08 -23.26 -15.55
N ALA A 368 10.48 -23.13 -16.82
CA ALA A 368 10.20 -24.13 -17.87
C ALA A 368 11.06 -25.39 -17.70
N GLU A 369 12.36 -25.24 -17.42
CA GLU A 369 13.27 -26.38 -17.18
C GLU A 369 12.87 -27.21 -15.96
N LEU A 370 12.31 -26.56 -14.92
CA LEU A 370 11.79 -27.22 -13.73
C LEU A 370 10.35 -27.73 -13.90
N GLU A 371 9.74 -27.54 -15.07
CA GLU A 371 8.35 -27.95 -15.39
C GLU A 371 7.34 -27.48 -14.35
N LEU A 372 7.54 -26.26 -13.78
CA LEU A 372 6.69 -25.74 -12.71
C LEU A 372 5.26 -25.49 -13.21
N ALA A 373 4.30 -25.99 -12.46
CA ALA A 373 2.88 -25.79 -12.67
C ALA A 373 2.15 -25.66 -11.33
N PRO A 374 0.97 -25.05 -11.26
CA PRO A 374 0.14 -25.12 -10.06
C PRO A 374 -0.06 -26.57 -9.62
N GLY A 375 0.15 -26.83 -8.32
CA GLY A 375 0.13 -28.17 -7.74
C GLY A 375 1.51 -28.88 -7.71
N ALA A 376 2.56 -28.30 -8.27
CA ALA A 376 3.92 -28.88 -8.16
C ALA A 376 4.46 -28.72 -6.73
N HIS A 377 5.08 -29.80 -6.22
CA HIS A 377 5.79 -29.79 -4.95
C HIS A 377 7.18 -29.20 -5.13
N VAL A 378 7.53 -28.22 -4.32
CA VAL A 378 8.81 -27.53 -4.39
C VAL A 378 9.40 -27.35 -2.99
N ILE A 379 10.71 -27.13 -2.94
CA ILE A 379 11.44 -26.71 -1.76
C ILE A 379 11.93 -25.29 -2.02
N LEU A 380 11.47 -24.36 -1.20
CA LEU A 380 11.94 -22.97 -1.22
C LEU A 380 13.18 -22.86 -0.33
N VAL A 381 14.26 -22.32 -0.87
CA VAL A 381 15.54 -22.21 -0.17
C VAL A 381 15.98 -20.76 -0.10
N VAL A 382 16.27 -20.27 1.11
CA VAL A 382 16.67 -18.87 1.35
C VAL A 382 17.83 -18.81 2.36
N LYS A 383 18.81 -17.93 2.10
CA LYS A 383 19.87 -17.65 3.06
C LYS A 383 19.34 -16.86 4.25
N ALA A 384 19.69 -17.22 5.47
CA ALA A 384 19.27 -16.49 6.68
C ALA A 384 19.64 -14.98 6.63
N ALA A 385 20.76 -14.63 6.01
CA ALA A 385 21.18 -13.24 5.85
C ALA A 385 20.22 -12.39 4.96
N GLN A 386 19.32 -13.02 4.22
CA GLN A 386 18.34 -12.37 3.33
C GLN A 386 16.91 -12.39 3.90
N VAL A 387 16.77 -12.84 5.14
CA VAL A 387 15.51 -12.86 5.88
C VAL A 387 15.61 -11.88 7.03
N ALA A 388 14.72 -10.89 7.08
CA ALA A 388 14.66 -9.95 8.20
C ALA A 388 13.58 -10.36 9.19
N LEU A 389 13.94 -10.46 10.48
CA LEU A 389 13.06 -10.85 11.57
C LEU A 389 12.74 -9.66 12.47
N TYR A 390 11.48 -9.47 12.81
CA TYR A 390 11.04 -8.44 13.77
C TYR A 390 9.76 -8.84 14.51
N PRO A 391 9.54 -8.33 15.75
CA PRO A 391 8.34 -8.63 16.50
C PRO A 391 7.11 -8.05 15.80
N ARG A 392 6.00 -8.78 15.85
CA ARG A 392 4.68 -8.26 15.42
C ARG A 392 4.20 -7.28 16.48
N ARG A 393 3.90 -6.05 16.07
CA ARG A 393 3.31 -5.01 16.94
C ARG A 393 1.82 -5.19 17.08
#